data_5136c5f955864c5b7d94db088b13a9be
#
_entry.id   5136c5f955864c5b7d94db088b13a9be
#
_cell.length_a   1.000
_cell.length_b   1.000
_cell.length_c   1.000
_cell.angle_alpha   90.00
_cell.angle_beta   90.00
_cell.angle_gamma   90.00
#
_symmetry.space_group_name_H-M   'P 1'
#
loop_
_entity.id
_entity.type
_entity.pdbx_description
1 polymer ?
#
loop_
_entity_poly.entity_id
_entity_poly.type
_entity_poly.pdbx_seq_one_letter_code
_entity_poly.pdbx_strand_id
1 'polypeptide(L)'
;MTGHRTFRILLPALALLAIGTLQASAQSPFTMPPAPPPQPPANMKAGEGALFASARYSNDGTAINGGLHWRVYADKPDSSGVFRLLKEDTSAQPTFVLPAGSYIVHVAFGLASTAKPVQVNREVTRESFEIAGGGLRVEGRVGNVKIPVGQISFDVFQGSQFEQSDRRPIVSSVQTGSVVLVPEGTYYILSKYGDGNAVVRSDIRVAAGKLTDITVTHRAAQIMFKLVSKRGGEALANTDWAVLSPAGDTIAETKGAFPRVILAEGEYKIIARNDNKVYQQDLTVIPGVDGEIEVLAR
;
A
#
# COMPACT_ATOMS: atom_id res chain seq x y z
N MET A 1 40.47 29.45 -90.78
CA MET A 1 39.12 29.56 -91.29
C MET A 1 38.12 29.48 -90.12
N THR A 2 37.56 30.58 -89.87
CA THR A 2 36.78 31.10 -88.80
C THR A 2 35.33 30.62 -88.82
N GLY A 3 34.82 30.15 -87.76
CA GLY A 3 33.40 29.83 -87.58
C GLY A 3 32.91 30.28 -86.21
N HIS A 4 32.28 31.46 -86.25
CA HIS A 4 31.61 32.04 -85.05
C HIS A 4 30.36 31.25 -84.74
N ARG A 5 30.23 30.78 -83.48
CA ARG A 5 28.95 30.31 -82.93
C ARG A 5 28.48 31.30 -81.87
N THR A 6 27.41 31.97 -82.18
CA THR A 6 26.66 32.85 -81.32
C THR A 6 25.91 32.05 -80.24
N PHE A 7 26.20 32.37 -79.00
CA PHE A 7 25.52 31.77 -77.83
C PHE A 7 24.34 32.68 -77.42
N ARG A 8 23.14 32.18 -77.57
CA ARG A 8 21.91 32.84 -77.06
C ARG A 8 21.75 32.54 -75.59
N ILE A 9 21.81 33.57 -74.76
CA ILE A 9 21.52 33.47 -73.26
C ILE A 9 20.00 33.56 -73.09
N LEU A 10 19.36 32.49 -72.61
CA LEU A 10 18.00 32.51 -72.13
C LEU A 10 18.04 32.90 -70.63
N LEU A 11 17.36 33.98 -70.25
CA LEU A 11 17.07 34.34 -68.88
C LEU A 11 15.93 33.43 -68.33
N PRO A 12 16.05 32.81 -67.15
CA PRO A 12 14.92 32.21 -66.49
C PRO A 12 14.11 33.28 -65.74
N ALA A 13 12.80 33.27 -65.96
CA ALA A 13 11.84 34.07 -65.17
C ALA A 13 11.84 33.69 -63.71
N LEU A 14 12.03 34.69 -62.88
CA LEU A 14 11.96 34.56 -61.38
C LEU A 14 10.49 34.50 -60.98
N ALA A 15 10.00 33.30 -60.58
CA ALA A 15 8.69 33.16 -60.00
C ALA A 15 8.81 33.50 -58.49
N LEU A 16 8.21 34.60 -58.04
CA LEU A 16 8.05 34.94 -56.62
C LEU A 16 7.05 33.97 -56.01
N LEU A 17 7.55 33.04 -55.17
CA LEU A 17 6.71 32.27 -54.25
C LEU A 17 6.38 33.15 -53.04
N ALA A 18 5.12 33.56 -52.91
CA ALA A 18 4.62 34.20 -51.70
C ALA A 18 4.49 33.13 -50.59
N ILE A 19 5.41 33.13 -49.62
CA ILE A 19 5.32 32.31 -48.41
C ILE A 19 4.27 32.97 -47.49
N GLY A 20 3.04 32.45 -47.51
CA GLY A 20 2.00 32.76 -46.55
C GLY A 20 2.39 32.19 -45.20
N THR A 21 2.73 33.06 -44.22
CA THR A 21 2.89 32.68 -42.83
C THR A 21 1.52 32.34 -42.26
N LEU A 22 1.23 31.02 -42.10
CA LEU A 22 0.13 30.56 -41.26
C LEU A 22 0.47 30.96 -39.82
N GLN A 23 -0.16 32.01 -39.31
CA GLN A 23 -0.19 32.29 -37.89
C GLN A 23 -1.08 31.19 -37.23
N ALA A 24 -0.45 30.23 -36.58
CA ALA A 24 -1.14 29.33 -35.67
C ALA A 24 -1.65 30.17 -34.47
N SER A 25 -2.96 30.44 -34.46
CA SER A 25 -3.63 31.01 -33.30
C SER A 25 -3.48 29.99 -32.17
N ALA A 26 -2.61 30.28 -31.20
CA ALA A 26 -2.55 29.55 -29.94
C ALA A 26 -3.91 29.70 -29.25
N GLN A 27 -4.72 28.65 -29.27
CA GLN A 27 -5.94 28.55 -28.49
C GLN A 27 -5.50 28.61 -27.01
N SER A 28 -5.89 29.66 -26.30
CA SER A 28 -5.72 29.75 -24.86
C SER A 28 -6.30 28.51 -24.21
N PRO A 29 -5.60 27.89 -23.23
CA PRO A 29 -6.17 26.76 -22.51
C PRO A 29 -7.52 27.21 -21.92
N PHE A 30 -8.56 26.42 -22.18
CA PHE A 30 -9.88 26.63 -21.59
C PHE A 30 -9.74 26.62 -20.07
N THR A 31 -9.63 27.78 -19.47
CA THR A 31 -9.79 27.94 -18.04
C THR A 31 -11.27 27.69 -17.77
N MET A 32 -11.61 26.51 -17.28
CA MET A 32 -12.97 26.26 -16.79
C MET A 32 -13.27 27.32 -15.71
N PRO A 33 -14.40 28.03 -15.81
CA PRO A 33 -14.79 28.94 -14.73
C PRO A 33 -14.85 28.15 -13.42
N PRO A 34 -14.44 28.76 -12.29
CA PRO A 34 -14.55 28.12 -10.98
C PRO A 34 -16.00 27.66 -10.78
N ALA A 35 -16.15 26.41 -10.31
CA ALA A 35 -17.48 25.86 -10.02
C ALA A 35 -18.24 26.85 -9.12
N PRO A 36 -19.53 27.11 -9.39
CA PRO A 36 -20.33 27.99 -8.58
C PRO A 36 -20.29 27.53 -7.11
N PRO A 37 -20.24 28.41 -6.14
CA PRO A 37 -20.22 28.05 -4.73
C PRO A 37 -21.45 27.15 -4.44
N PRO A 38 -21.29 26.07 -3.65
CA PRO A 38 -22.40 25.20 -3.32
C PRO A 38 -23.51 26.00 -2.66
N GLN A 39 -24.72 25.88 -3.21
CA GLN A 39 -25.92 26.56 -2.71
C GLN A 39 -26.52 25.79 -1.52
N PRO A 40 -27.19 26.48 -0.56
CA PRO A 40 -27.89 25.79 0.51
C PRO A 40 -28.91 24.81 -0.06
N PRO A 41 -29.07 23.63 0.55
CA PRO A 41 -30.13 22.70 0.16
C PRO A 41 -31.51 23.37 0.23
N ALA A 42 -32.30 23.18 -0.82
CA ALA A 42 -33.64 23.86 -0.91
C ALA A 42 -34.64 23.40 0.17
N ASN A 43 -34.37 22.37 0.93
CA ASN A 43 -35.23 21.73 1.92
C ASN A 43 -34.85 22.04 3.38
N MET A 44 -34.05 23.09 3.64
CA MET A 44 -33.72 23.49 5.00
C MET A 44 -34.94 24.03 5.74
N LYS A 45 -35.13 23.59 6.99
CA LYS A 45 -36.18 24.06 7.87
C LYS A 45 -35.75 25.33 8.61
N ALA A 46 -36.73 26.08 9.07
CA ALA A 46 -36.44 27.26 9.93
C ALA A 46 -35.64 26.83 11.18
N GLY A 47 -34.52 27.49 11.43
CA GLY A 47 -33.60 27.15 12.53
C GLY A 47 -32.49 26.16 12.20
N GLU A 48 -32.46 25.62 10.99
CA GLU A 48 -31.35 24.78 10.50
C GLU A 48 -30.30 25.62 9.73
N GLY A 49 -29.10 25.08 9.63
CA GLY A 49 -28.02 25.58 8.80
C GLY A 49 -27.38 24.42 7.98
N ALA A 50 -26.66 24.75 6.94
CA ALA A 50 -25.94 23.82 6.11
C ALA A 50 -24.43 23.92 6.40
N LEU A 51 -23.83 22.82 6.84
CA LEU A 51 -22.38 22.66 6.98
C LEU A 51 -21.82 21.96 5.74
N PHE A 52 -21.01 22.67 4.96
CA PHE A 52 -20.19 22.12 3.88
C PHE A 52 -18.81 21.77 4.45
N ALA A 53 -18.47 20.50 4.46
CA ALA A 53 -17.18 20.02 4.94
C ALA A 53 -16.29 19.58 3.78
N SER A 54 -15.00 19.83 3.89
CA SER A 54 -13.97 19.36 2.97
C SER A 54 -12.73 18.95 3.72
N ALA A 55 -11.94 18.03 3.16
CA ALA A 55 -10.67 17.62 3.74
C ALA A 55 -9.52 17.85 2.76
N ARG A 56 -8.35 18.18 3.31
CA ARG A 56 -7.11 18.38 2.57
C ARG A 56 -5.94 17.78 3.33
N TYR A 57 -4.87 17.47 2.62
CA TYR A 57 -3.63 17.06 3.25
C TYR A 57 -2.97 18.24 3.98
N SER A 58 -2.35 17.93 5.13
CA SER A 58 -1.72 18.95 5.99
C SER A 58 -0.44 19.57 5.40
N ASN A 59 0.23 18.86 4.46
CA ASN A 59 1.53 19.27 3.93
C ASN A 59 1.46 20.33 2.82
N ASP A 60 0.49 20.20 1.90
CA ASP A 60 0.41 21.03 0.68
C ASP A 60 -0.99 21.60 0.42
N GLY A 61 -1.96 21.25 1.27
CA GLY A 61 -3.35 21.70 1.13
C GLY A 61 -4.11 21.05 -0.03
N THR A 62 -3.54 20.03 -0.69
CA THR A 62 -4.23 19.29 -1.76
C THR A 62 -5.51 18.64 -1.23
N ALA A 63 -6.61 18.79 -1.95
CA ALA A 63 -7.91 18.23 -1.56
C ALA A 63 -7.90 16.70 -1.57
N ILE A 64 -8.54 16.08 -0.59
CA ILE A 64 -8.76 14.65 -0.52
C ILE A 64 -10.13 14.35 -1.14
N ASN A 65 -10.14 13.69 -2.29
CA ASN A 65 -11.33 13.51 -3.12
C ASN A 65 -12.00 12.13 -2.96
N GLY A 66 -11.66 11.37 -1.91
CA GLY A 66 -12.29 10.06 -1.64
C GLY A 66 -11.67 9.34 -0.46
N GLY A 67 -12.31 8.24 -0.05
CA GLY A 67 -11.86 7.43 1.09
C GLY A 67 -12.06 8.09 2.45
N LEU A 68 -12.85 9.16 2.52
CA LEU A 68 -13.18 9.88 3.75
C LEU A 68 -14.37 9.24 4.45
N HIS A 69 -14.35 9.29 5.78
CA HIS A 69 -15.47 8.93 6.62
C HIS A 69 -15.73 10.05 7.63
N TRP A 70 -16.83 10.75 7.43
CA TRP A 70 -17.24 11.87 8.24
C TRP A 70 -18.22 11.45 9.32
N ARG A 71 -18.07 12.02 10.50
CA ARG A 71 -18.99 11.85 11.62
C ARG A 71 -19.24 13.18 12.31
N VAL A 72 -20.49 13.49 12.54
CA VAL A 72 -20.91 14.67 13.30
C VAL A 72 -21.50 14.23 14.61
N TYR A 73 -20.94 14.71 15.70
CA TYR A 73 -21.36 14.41 17.06
C TYR A 73 -21.96 15.63 17.75
N ALA A 74 -22.79 15.41 18.76
CA ALA A 74 -23.17 16.46 19.70
C ALA A 74 -21.92 17.05 20.36
N ASP A 75 -21.95 18.36 20.65
CA ASP A 75 -20.81 19.08 21.27
C ASP A 75 -20.55 18.71 22.73
N LYS A 76 -21.54 18.07 23.40
CA LYS A 76 -21.44 17.64 24.78
C LYS A 76 -21.61 16.13 24.88
N PRO A 77 -20.79 15.45 25.69
CA PRO A 77 -21.00 14.05 25.99
C PRO A 77 -22.25 13.87 26.86
N ASP A 78 -22.82 12.69 26.83
CA ASP A 78 -23.87 12.27 27.74
C ASP A 78 -23.35 12.01 29.16
N SER A 79 -24.22 11.55 30.06
CA SER A 79 -23.87 11.24 31.46
C SER A 79 -22.83 10.14 31.62
N SER A 80 -22.60 9.32 30.57
CA SER A 80 -21.58 8.25 30.53
C SER A 80 -20.26 8.73 29.89
N GLY A 81 -20.15 9.98 29.48
CA GLY A 81 -18.98 10.56 28.82
C GLY A 81 -18.92 10.29 27.32
N VAL A 82 -19.98 9.76 26.71
CA VAL A 82 -20.01 9.40 25.29
C VAL A 82 -20.62 10.52 24.44
N PHE A 83 -19.95 10.92 23.38
CA PHE A 83 -20.47 11.86 22.40
C PHE A 83 -21.47 11.17 21.48
N ARG A 84 -22.71 11.66 21.45
CA ARG A 84 -23.76 11.08 20.61
C ARG A 84 -23.53 11.39 19.15
N LEU A 85 -23.44 10.35 18.32
CA LEU A 85 -23.38 10.45 16.86
C LEU A 85 -24.71 10.95 16.31
N LEU A 86 -24.66 11.96 15.44
CA LEU A 86 -25.83 12.60 14.82
C LEU A 86 -25.94 12.32 13.33
N LYS A 87 -24.82 12.38 12.60
CA LYS A 87 -24.75 12.18 11.16
C LYS A 87 -23.45 11.49 10.77
N GLU A 88 -23.49 10.74 9.68
CA GLU A 88 -22.33 10.17 8.99
C GLU A 88 -22.44 10.41 7.48
N ASP A 89 -21.29 10.48 6.80
CA ASP A 89 -21.20 10.59 5.34
C ASP A 89 -19.84 10.10 4.85
N THR A 90 -19.74 9.62 3.61
CA THR A 90 -18.51 9.14 2.99
C THR A 90 -18.13 9.91 1.72
N SER A 91 -18.89 10.95 1.39
CA SER A 91 -18.61 11.83 0.25
C SER A 91 -17.30 12.60 0.47
N ALA A 92 -16.64 12.98 -0.62
CA ALA A 92 -15.44 13.83 -0.55
C ALA A 92 -15.75 15.21 0.06
N GLN A 93 -16.95 15.75 -0.20
CA GLN A 93 -17.41 17.05 0.27
C GLN A 93 -18.89 16.95 0.71
N PRO A 94 -19.17 16.42 1.91
CA PRO A 94 -20.53 16.28 2.39
C PRO A 94 -21.18 17.61 2.75
N THR A 95 -22.49 17.61 2.69
CA THR A 95 -23.32 18.69 3.19
C THR A 95 -24.22 18.17 4.32
N PHE A 96 -24.01 18.67 5.53
CA PHE A 96 -24.82 18.32 6.69
C PHE A 96 -25.81 19.41 6.98
N VAL A 97 -27.11 19.09 6.90
CA VAL A 97 -28.19 19.98 7.38
C VAL A 97 -28.42 19.66 8.86
N LEU A 98 -28.23 20.67 9.72
CA LEU A 98 -28.22 20.53 11.18
C LEU A 98 -28.93 21.77 11.81
N PRO A 99 -29.59 21.60 12.95
CA PRO A 99 -30.01 22.76 13.76
C PRO A 99 -28.83 23.70 14.03
N ALA A 100 -29.06 25.00 14.11
CA ALA A 100 -28.00 25.93 14.48
C ALA A 100 -27.49 25.58 15.89
N GLY A 101 -26.17 25.45 16.05
CA GLY A 101 -25.54 25.00 17.30
C GLY A 101 -24.10 24.56 17.14
N SER A 102 -23.52 24.11 18.24
CA SER A 102 -22.15 23.58 18.30
C SER A 102 -22.14 22.08 18.10
N TYR A 103 -21.14 21.57 17.40
CA TYR A 103 -20.94 20.16 17.07
C TYR A 103 -19.46 19.80 17.10
N ILE A 104 -19.15 18.52 17.31
CA ILE A 104 -17.81 17.98 17.03
C ILE A 104 -17.89 17.27 15.68
N VAL A 105 -17.09 17.74 14.73
CA VAL A 105 -16.98 17.09 13.41
C VAL A 105 -15.66 16.35 13.34
N HIS A 106 -15.75 15.05 13.09
CA HIS A 106 -14.62 14.13 12.92
C HIS A 106 -14.57 13.66 11.48
N VAL A 107 -13.39 13.61 10.92
CA VAL A 107 -13.13 12.99 9.61
C VAL A 107 -11.96 12.03 9.71
N ALA A 108 -12.14 10.84 9.14
CA ALA A 108 -11.10 9.82 9.03
C ALA A 108 -10.77 9.54 7.56
N PHE A 109 -9.49 9.25 7.32
CA PHE A 109 -8.94 8.79 6.05
C PHE A 109 -8.05 7.58 6.35
N GLY A 110 -8.62 6.38 6.28
CA GLY A 110 -8.02 5.17 6.82
C GLY A 110 -7.80 5.26 8.33
N LEU A 111 -6.56 5.11 8.77
CA LEU A 111 -6.17 5.25 10.18
C LEU A 111 -5.83 6.70 10.59
N ALA A 112 -5.63 7.59 9.61
CA ALA A 112 -5.43 9.00 9.89
C ALA A 112 -6.77 9.69 10.12
N SER A 113 -6.87 10.54 11.13
CA SER A 113 -8.10 11.27 11.41
C SER A 113 -7.84 12.61 12.10
N THR A 114 -8.82 13.49 12.04
CA THR A 114 -8.85 14.74 12.82
C THR A 114 -10.27 15.03 13.26
N ALA A 115 -10.39 15.79 14.34
CA ALA A 115 -11.68 16.27 14.83
C ALA A 115 -11.53 17.69 15.35
N LYS A 116 -12.56 18.52 15.15
CA LYS A 116 -12.62 19.85 15.72
C LYS A 116 -14.05 20.28 16.04
N PRO A 117 -14.23 21.20 17.00
CA PRO A 117 -15.52 21.83 17.22
C PRO A 117 -15.89 22.74 16.03
N VAL A 118 -17.16 22.71 15.64
CA VAL A 118 -17.72 23.50 14.55
C VAL A 118 -19.01 24.17 15.00
N GLN A 119 -19.12 25.46 14.78
CA GLN A 119 -20.36 26.23 15.02
C GLN A 119 -21.16 26.29 13.72
N VAL A 120 -22.32 25.66 13.69
CA VAL A 120 -23.26 25.73 12.55
C VAL A 120 -24.22 26.92 12.80
N ASN A 121 -24.22 27.89 11.91
CA ASN A 121 -25.11 29.02 11.92
C ASN A 121 -26.38 28.71 11.10
N ARG A 122 -27.40 29.57 11.14
CA ARG A 122 -28.63 29.45 10.34
C ARG A 122 -28.43 29.67 8.83
N GLU A 123 -27.21 29.94 8.44
CA GLU A 123 -26.76 30.09 7.05
C GLU A 123 -25.83 28.96 6.65
N VAL A 124 -25.07 29.19 5.61
CA VAL A 124 -24.03 28.26 5.16
C VAL A 124 -22.77 28.43 6.01
N THR A 125 -22.33 27.33 6.62
CA THR A 125 -21.03 27.20 7.28
C THR A 125 -20.10 26.36 6.40
N ARG A 126 -18.87 26.82 6.16
CA ARG A 126 -17.85 26.07 5.39
C ARG A 126 -16.67 25.78 6.27
N GLU A 127 -16.30 24.48 6.32
CA GLU A 127 -15.18 24.03 7.14
C GLU A 127 -14.23 23.14 6.35
N SER A 128 -12.94 23.40 6.47
CA SER A 128 -11.89 22.59 5.91
C SER A 128 -11.11 21.89 7.03
N PHE A 129 -10.84 20.59 6.83
CA PHE A 129 -10.15 19.74 7.78
C PHE A 129 -8.80 19.32 7.21
N GLU A 130 -7.74 19.49 7.99
CA GLU A 130 -6.42 19.05 7.62
C GLU A 130 -6.16 17.65 8.18
N ILE A 131 -5.75 16.72 7.29
CA ILE A 131 -5.42 15.34 7.67
C ILE A 131 -3.95 15.11 7.37
N ALA A 132 -3.19 14.82 8.41
CA ALA A 132 -1.79 14.40 8.32
C ALA A 132 -1.74 12.89 8.10
N GLY A 133 -2.03 12.45 6.88
CA GLY A 133 -2.03 11.03 6.53
C GLY A 133 -1.46 10.77 5.14
N GLY A 134 -0.89 9.57 4.96
CA GLY A 134 -0.33 9.12 3.69
C GLY A 134 -0.61 7.64 3.42
N GLY A 135 -0.33 7.21 2.20
CA GLY A 135 -0.42 5.81 1.79
C GLY A 135 0.89 5.07 2.01
N LEU A 136 0.78 3.82 2.44
CA LEU A 136 1.87 2.87 2.52
C LEU A 136 1.52 1.66 1.66
N ARG A 137 2.38 1.31 0.71
CA ARG A 137 2.28 0.09 -0.08
C ARG A 137 3.55 -0.71 0.03
N VAL A 138 3.43 -2.00 0.33
CA VAL A 138 4.58 -2.90 0.51
C VAL A 138 4.51 -4.02 -0.51
N GLU A 139 5.65 -4.32 -1.13
CA GLU A 139 5.86 -5.44 -2.03
C GLU A 139 7.02 -6.30 -1.52
N GLY A 140 6.83 -7.63 -1.50
CA GLY A 140 7.88 -8.59 -1.15
C GLY A 140 8.53 -9.21 -2.37
N ARG A 141 9.84 -9.44 -2.29
CA ARG A 141 10.64 -10.11 -3.34
C ARG A 141 11.64 -11.08 -2.76
N VAL A 142 12.03 -12.06 -3.60
CA VAL A 142 13.26 -12.85 -3.44
C VAL A 142 14.13 -12.53 -4.65
N GLY A 143 15.27 -11.90 -4.44
CA GLY A 143 16.06 -11.33 -5.53
C GLY A 143 15.23 -10.34 -6.34
N ASN A 144 15.06 -10.61 -7.65
CA ASN A 144 14.24 -9.80 -8.56
C ASN A 144 12.82 -10.33 -8.77
N VAL A 145 12.47 -11.47 -8.16
CA VAL A 145 11.17 -12.14 -8.35
C VAL A 145 10.20 -11.68 -7.27
N LYS A 146 9.01 -11.22 -7.67
CA LYS A 146 7.92 -10.87 -6.75
C LYS A 146 7.40 -12.13 -6.07
N ILE A 147 7.18 -12.03 -4.75
CA ILE A 147 6.52 -13.09 -3.99
C ILE A 147 5.00 -12.99 -4.26
N PRO A 148 4.36 -14.11 -4.64
CA PRO A 148 2.93 -14.12 -4.93
C PRO A 148 2.05 -13.73 -3.72
N VAL A 149 0.86 -13.18 -4.03
CA VAL A 149 -0.17 -12.93 -3.03
C VAL A 149 -0.53 -14.23 -2.31
N GLY A 150 -0.69 -14.16 -1.00
CA GLY A 150 -0.99 -15.32 -0.14
C GLY A 150 0.24 -16.06 0.39
N GLN A 151 1.44 -15.84 -0.17
CA GLN A 151 2.68 -16.41 0.36
C GLN A 151 3.45 -15.45 1.28
N ILE A 152 3.11 -14.18 1.27
CA ILE A 152 3.73 -13.14 2.07
C ILE A 152 2.67 -12.24 2.70
N SER A 153 2.92 -11.80 3.92
CA SER A 153 2.11 -10.83 4.63
C SER A 153 2.97 -9.84 5.38
N PHE A 154 2.39 -8.67 5.69
CA PHE A 154 3.07 -7.60 6.40
C PHE A 154 2.26 -7.18 7.62
N ASP A 155 2.95 -7.05 8.75
CA ASP A 155 2.40 -6.37 9.93
C ASP A 155 3.04 -4.99 10.02
N VAL A 156 2.23 -3.95 10.25
CA VAL A 156 2.67 -2.56 10.35
C VAL A 156 2.60 -2.11 11.80
N PHE A 157 3.70 -1.58 12.31
CA PHE A 157 3.83 -1.09 13.68
C PHE A 157 4.17 0.40 13.66
N GLN A 158 3.68 1.14 14.64
CA GLN A 158 4.04 2.54 14.81
C GLN A 158 5.41 2.67 15.50
N GLY A 159 6.26 3.60 15.05
CA GLY A 159 7.60 3.84 15.56
C GLY A 159 8.68 3.01 14.88
N SER A 160 9.88 2.93 15.46
CA SER A 160 11.03 2.19 14.94
C SER A 160 11.14 0.79 15.54
N GLN A 161 11.67 -0.16 14.78
CA GLN A 161 11.97 -1.52 15.26
C GLN A 161 12.99 -1.56 16.41
N PHE A 162 13.76 -0.49 16.61
CA PHE A 162 14.76 -0.38 17.67
C PHE A 162 14.19 0.16 18.99
N GLU A 163 12.93 0.60 19.00
CA GLU A 163 12.28 1.02 20.22
C GLU A 163 11.76 -0.20 21.00
N GLN A 164 12.14 -0.31 22.26
CA GLN A 164 11.68 -1.40 23.12
C GLN A 164 10.20 -1.18 23.48
N SER A 165 9.32 -2.05 23.01
CA SER A 165 7.95 -2.17 23.52
C SER A 165 7.27 -3.44 22.99
N ASP A 166 6.43 -4.05 23.81
CA ASP A 166 5.44 -5.07 23.42
C ASP A 166 4.32 -4.42 22.61
N ARG A 167 4.66 -3.94 21.39
CA ARG A 167 3.71 -3.23 20.56
C ARG A 167 2.86 -4.21 19.77
N ARG A 168 1.57 -3.93 19.76
CA ARG A 168 0.67 -4.58 18.82
C ARG A 168 0.78 -3.87 17.48
N PRO A 169 0.71 -4.60 16.35
CA PRO A 169 0.64 -3.99 15.04
C PRO A 169 -0.62 -3.13 14.94
N ILE A 170 -0.51 -1.97 14.30
CA ILE A 170 -1.66 -1.11 13.98
C ILE A 170 -2.48 -1.69 12.83
N VAL A 171 -1.83 -2.45 11.94
CA VAL A 171 -2.48 -3.27 10.91
C VAL A 171 -1.72 -4.58 10.78
N SER A 172 -2.44 -5.70 10.72
CA SER A 172 -1.87 -7.05 10.60
C SER A 172 -2.25 -7.68 9.27
N SER A 173 -1.41 -8.60 8.80
CA SER A 173 -1.66 -9.46 7.63
C SER A 173 -1.99 -8.69 6.35
N VAL A 174 -1.36 -7.52 6.16
CA VAL A 174 -1.50 -6.74 4.93
C VAL A 174 -0.96 -7.55 3.76
N GLN A 175 -1.74 -7.63 2.68
CA GLN A 175 -1.35 -8.34 1.46
C GLN A 175 -0.34 -7.50 0.65
N THR A 176 0.55 -8.18 -0.07
CA THR A 176 1.50 -7.52 -0.98
C THR A 176 0.76 -6.67 -2.02
N GLY A 177 1.23 -5.44 -2.21
CA GLY A 177 0.64 -4.46 -3.14
C GLY A 177 -0.59 -3.71 -2.64
N SER A 178 -1.15 -4.07 -1.49
CA SER A 178 -2.27 -3.33 -0.89
C SER A 178 -1.81 -1.99 -0.30
N VAL A 179 -2.65 -0.97 -0.42
CA VAL A 179 -2.38 0.34 0.18
C VAL A 179 -3.05 0.43 1.54
N VAL A 180 -2.26 0.78 2.55
CA VAL A 180 -2.73 1.11 3.89
C VAL A 180 -2.59 2.62 4.10
N LEU A 181 -3.69 3.27 4.51
CA LEU A 181 -3.69 4.70 4.82
C LEU A 181 -3.41 4.88 6.31
N VAL A 182 -2.31 5.53 6.65
CA VAL A 182 -1.84 5.74 8.03
C VAL A 182 -1.54 7.22 8.29
N PRO A 183 -1.53 7.68 9.55
CA PRO A 183 -1.00 9.00 9.89
C PRO A 183 0.42 9.20 9.36
N GLU A 184 0.83 10.45 9.12
CA GLU A 184 2.25 10.68 8.85
C GLU A 184 3.09 10.32 10.07
N GLY A 185 4.27 9.75 9.85
CA GLY A 185 5.11 9.31 10.94
C GLY A 185 6.12 8.25 10.56
N THR A 186 6.80 7.74 11.60
CA THR A 186 7.72 6.61 11.48
C THR A 186 7.00 5.32 11.84
N TYR A 187 7.23 4.30 11.03
CA TYR A 187 6.69 2.96 11.20
C TYR A 187 7.79 1.93 10.97
N TYR A 188 7.59 0.71 11.46
CA TYR A 188 8.33 -0.42 10.95
C TYR A 188 7.39 -1.50 10.44
N ILE A 189 7.86 -2.23 9.43
CA ILE A 189 7.15 -3.34 8.81
C ILE A 189 7.83 -4.62 9.23
N LEU A 190 7.04 -5.59 9.69
CA LEU A 190 7.43 -6.97 9.87
C LEU A 190 6.89 -7.75 8.68
N SER A 191 7.77 -8.12 7.75
CA SER A 191 7.45 -8.94 6.59
C SER A 191 7.65 -10.41 6.90
N LYS A 192 6.66 -11.25 6.63
CA LYS A 192 6.68 -12.70 6.86
C LYS A 192 6.46 -13.42 5.54
N TYR A 193 7.44 -14.17 5.07
CA TYR A 193 7.34 -14.99 3.87
C TYR A 193 7.18 -16.45 4.27
N GLY A 194 6.00 -17.03 4.04
CA GLY A 194 5.61 -18.34 4.54
C GLY A 194 5.46 -18.40 6.08
N ASP A 195 5.41 -19.60 6.59
CA ASP A 195 5.16 -19.90 8.01
C ASP A 195 6.44 -20.19 8.82
N GLY A 196 7.60 -20.15 8.16
CA GLY A 196 8.89 -20.45 8.76
C GLY A 196 9.58 -19.19 9.35
N ASN A 197 10.90 -19.16 9.21
CA ASN A 197 11.74 -18.10 9.76
C ASN A 197 12.14 -17.01 8.76
N ALA A 198 11.55 -16.98 7.57
CA ALA A 198 11.85 -15.97 6.56
C ALA A 198 11.15 -14.63 6.89
N VAL A 199 11.72 -13.91 7.84
CA VAL A 199 11.19 -12.65 8.40
C VAL A 199 12.17 -11.52 8.15
N VAL A 200 11.65 -10.37 7.71
CA VAL A 200 12.43 -9.13 7.52
C VAL A 200 11.74 -7.98 8.23
N ARG A 201 12.51 -7.13 8.90
CA ARG A 201 12.05 -5.87 9.51
C ARG A 201 12.64 -4.69 8.76
N SER A 202 11.83 -3.67 8.55
CA SER A 202 12.25 -2.47 7.82
C SER A 202 11.59 -1.23 8.40
N ASP A 203 12.38 -0.23 8.79
CA ASP A 203 11.87 1.07 9.22
C ASP A 203 11.54 1.93 8.01
N ILE A 204 10.44 2.69 8.11
CA ILE A 204 9.95 3.56 7.05
C ILE A 204 9.40 4.86 7.61
N ARG A 205 9.36 5.88 6.77
CA ARG A 205 8.69 7.14 7.05
C ARG A 205 7.58 7.39 6.04
N VAL A 206 6.37 7.60 6.53
CA VAL A 206 5.21 7.99 5.73
C VAL A 206 5.02 9.50 5.86
N ALA A 207 4.87 10.19 4.73
CA ALA A 207 4.59 11.62 4.68
C ALA A 207 3.14 11.86 4.24
N ALA A 208 2.52 12.93 4.77
CA ALA A 208 1.17 13.33 4.40
C ALA A 208 1.05 13.54 2.88
N GLY A 209 -0.07 13.15 2.30
CA GLY A 209 -0.39 13.32 0.88
C GLY A 209 0.45 12.50 -0.08
N LYS A 210 1.34 11.62 0.39
CA LYS A 210 2.20 10.81 -0.45
C LYS A 210 1.92 9.31 -0.31
N LEU A 211 2.11 8.58 -1.40
CA LEU A 211 2.21 7.13 -1.38
C LEU A 211 3.68 6.74 -1.18
N THR A 212 3.96 6.05 -0.09
CA THR A 212 5.27 5.47 0.20
C THR A 212 5.28 4.03 -0.29
N ASP A 213 6.05 3.77 -1.35
CA ASP A 213 6.25 2.43 -1.91
C ASP A 213 7.51 1.79 -1.35
N ILE A 214 7.38 0.57 -0.82
CA ILE A 214 8.49 -0.18 -0.24
C ILE A 214 8.59 -1.55 -0.87
N THR A 215 9.81 -1.93 -1.22
CA THR A 215 10.16 -3.29 -1.60
C THR A 215 10.98 -3.93 -0.48
N VAL A 216 10.46 -5.02 0.08
CA VAL A 216 11.16 -5.85 1.07
C VAL A 216 11.74 -7.07 0.36
N THR A 217 13.08 -7.23 0.44
CA THR A 217 13.77 -8.37 -0.18
C THR A 217 14.05 -9.43 0.88
N HIS A 218 13.50 -10.63 0.67
CA HIS A 218 13.76 -11.80 1.48
C HIS A 218 14.95 -12.59 0.92
N ARG A 219 15.81 -13.05 1.82
CA ARG A 219 16.86 -14.02 1.54
C ARG A 219 16.35 -15.39 1.98
N ALA A 220 15.56 -16.03 1.13
CA ALA A 220 14.86 -17.27 1.44
C ALA A 220 14.67 -18.11 0.18
N ALA A 221 14.30 -19.38 0.37
CA ALA A 221 13.90 -20.30 -0.70
C ALA A 221 12.78 -21.23 -0.23
N GLN A 222 12.00 -21.74 -1.18
CA GLN A 222 11.00 -22.79 -0.94
C GLN A 222 11.63 -24.16 -1.13
N ILE A 223 11.62 -24.97 -0.07
CA ILE A 223 12.20 -26.31 -0.07
C ILE A 223 11.08 -27.35 0.05
N MET A 224 11.07 -28.31 -0.84
CA MET A 224 10.18 -29.48 -0.79
C MET A 224 10.94 -30.67 -0.18
N PHE A 225 10.34 -31.33 0.79
CA PHE A 225 10.92 -32.51 1.43
C PHE A 225 10.31 -33.79 0.89
N LYS A 226 11.11 -34.85 0.83
CA LYS A 226 10.71 -36.18 0.35
C LYS A 226 11.52 -37.27 1.08
N LEU A 227 10.85 -38.13 1.80
CA LEU A 227 11.48 -39.33 2.39
C LEU A 227 11.41 -40.48 1.40
N VAL A 228 12.51 -41.07 1.05
CA VAL A 228 12.59 -42.14 0.02
C VAL A 228 13.40 -43.33 0.50
N SER A 229 13.00 -44.54 0.12
CA SER A 229 13.77 -45.75 0.43
C SER A 229 15.07 -45.85 -0.39
N LYS A 230 15.12 -45.24 -1.58
CA LYS A 230 16.28 -45.14 -2.46
C LYS A 230 16.21 -43.81 -3.23
N ARG A 231 17.34 -43.27 -3.64
CA ARG A 231 17.40 -42.03 -4.45
C ARG A 231 16.52 -42.11 -5.69
N GLY A 232 15.75 -41.08 -5.97
CA GLY A 232 14.78 -41.05 -7.06
C GLY A 232 13.57 -41.96 -6.86
N GLY A 233 13.39 -42.56 -5.68
CA GLY A 233 12.26 -43.43 -5.36
C GLY A 233 10.99 -42.67 -5.07
N GLU A 234 9.90 -43.42 -4.84
CA GLU A 234 8.62 -42.86 -4.41
C GLU A 234 8.71 -42.31 -2.97
N ALA A 235 8.00 -41.22 -2.72
CA ALA A 235 7.94 -40.64 -1.39
C ALA A 235 7.10 -41.50 -0.44
N LEU A 236 7.60 -41.69 0.75
CA LEU A 236 6.88 -42.38 1.82
C LEU A 236 5.79 -41.48 2.39
N ALA A 237 4.55 -41.97 2.39
CA ALA A 237 3.42 -41.29 2.99
C ALA A 237 3.52 -41.21 4.52
N ASN A 238 2.68 -40.41 5.16
CA ASN A 238 2.56 -40.27 6.62
C ASN A 238 3.91 -39.96 7.33
N THR A 239 4.75 -39.14 6.67
CA THR A 239 6.00 -38.69 7.25
C THR A 239 5.76 -37.37 8.01
N ASP A 240 6.22 -37.32 9.27
CA ASP A 240 6.29 -36.10 10.07
C ASP A 240 7.67 -35.47 9.89
N TRP A 241 7.69 -34.15 9.70
CA TRP A 241 8.90 -33.40 9.42
C TRP A 241 9.14 -32.33 10.47
N ALA A 242 10.38 -32.17 10.88
CA ALA A 242 10.85 -31.03 11.65
C ALA A 242 12.10 -30.43 11.00
N VAL A 243 12.14 -29.13 10.92
CA VAL A 243 13.31 -28.36 10.47
C VAL A 243 13.93 -27.72 11.71
N LEU A 244 15.19 -28.03 11.98
CA LEU A 244 15.91 -27.51 13.12
C LEU A 244 16.99 -26.52 12.68
N SER A 245 17.21 -25.49 13.51
CA SER A 245 18.39 -24.62 13.39
C SER A 245 19.68 -25.41 13.75
N PRO A 246 20.87 -24.90 13.46
CA PRO A 246 22.13 -25.49 13.93
C PRO A 246 22.22 -25.59 15.46
N ALA A 247 21.53 -24.71 16.18
CA ALA A 247 21.44 -24.72 17.65
C ALA A 247 20.47 -25.79 18.20
N GLY A 248 19.66 -26.41 17.32
CA GLY A 248 18.68 -27.42 17.70
C GLY A 248 17.25 -26.88 17.91
N ASP A 249 17.02 -25.57 17.69
CA ASP A 249 15.68 -24.99 17.82
C ASP A 249 14.79 -25.41 16.64
N THR A 250 13.55 -25.74 16.93
CA THR A 250 12.57 -26.06 15.89
C THR A 250 12.15 -24.79 15.13
N ILE A 251 12.41 -24.74 13.84
CA ILE A 251 12.07 -23.63 12.93
C ILE A 251 10.70 -23.86 12.29
N ALA A 252 10.40 -25.09 11.87
CA ALA A 252 9.14 -25.45 11.25
C ALA A 252 8.83 -26.92 11.49
N GLU A 253 7.54 -27.25 11.57
CA GLU A 253 7.02 -28.60 11.59
C GLU A 253 5.95 -28.76 10.51
N THR A 254 5.93 -29.89 9.83
CA THR A 254 4.96 -30.17 8.79
C THR A 254 4.76 -31.69 8.64
N LYS A 255 3.73 -32.09 7.86
CA LYS A 255 3.39 -33.48 7.64
C LYS A 255 3.05 -33.75 6.18
N GLY A 256 3.39 -34.93 5.71
CA GLY A 256 3.03 -35.38 4.36
C GLY A 256 4.19 -35.96 3.57
N ALA A 257 3.90 -36.43 2.36
CA ALA A 257 4.87 -36.99 1.46
C ALA A 257 5.74 -35.94 0.75
N PHE A 258 5.16 -34.77 0.47
CA PHE A 258 5.79 -33.68 -0.30
C PHE A 258 5.50 -32.29 0.32
N PRO A 259 5.79 -32.07 1.62
CA PRO A 259 5.56 -30.79 2.20
C PRO A 259 6.55 -29.76 1.63
N ARG A 260 6.07 -28.50 1.56
CA ARG A 260 6.88 -27.36 1.14
C ARG A 260 6.99 -26.37 2.28
N VAL A 261 8.20 -25.95 2.57
CA VAL A 261 8.52 -25.01 3.62
C VAL A 261 9.36 -23.88 3.05
N ILE A 262 9.05 -22.65 3.43
CA ILE A 262 9.88 -21.51 3.10
C ILE A 262 10.84 -21.27 4.25
N LEU A 263 12.13 -21.30 3.94
CA LEU A 263 13.21 -21.12 4.91
C LEU A 263 14.08 -19.92 4.52
N ALA A 264 14.50 -19.15 5.51
CA ALA A 264 15.55 -18.15 5.33
C ALA A 264 16.85 -18.82 4.89
N GLU A 265 17.78 -18.05 4.30
CA GLU A 265 19.12 -18.55 4.02
C GLU A 265 19.79 -19.05 5.31
N GLY A 266 20.56 -20.11 5.21
CA GLY A 266 21.26 -20.69 6.35
C GLY A 266 21.40 -22.19 6.29
N GLU A 267 21.95 -22.73 7.36
CA GLU A 267 22.10 -24.15 7.57
C GLU A 267 20.99 -24.71 8.46
N TYR A 268 20.50 -25.90 8.15
CA TYR A 268 19.41 -26.55 8.86
C TYR A 268 19.66 -28.04 8.94
N LYS A 269 19.00 -28.67 9.91
CA LYS A 269 18.88 -30.10 10.01
C LYS A 269 17.42 -30.51 9.79
N ILE A 270 17.18 -31.36 8.78
CA ILE A 270 15.86 -31.91 8.48
C ILE A 270 15.71 -33.24 9.21
N ILE A 271 14.65 -33.38 9.98
CA ILE A 271 14.26 -34.57 10.68
C ILE A 271 12.99 -35.13 10.02
N ALA A 272 13.04 -36.38 9.56
CA ALA A 272 11.87 -37.10 9.06
C ALA A 272 11.54 -38.24 10.02
N ARG A 273 10.30 -38.36 10.43
CA ARG A 273 9.78 -39.49 11.24
C ARG A 273 8.75 -40.25 10.45
N ASN A 274 8.97 -41.54 10.28
CA ASN A 274 8.07 -42.44 9.56
C ASN A 274 8.14 -43.82 10.19
N ASP A 275 7.01 -44.48 10.46
CA ASP A 275 6.91 -45.81 11.08
C ASP A 275 7.80 -45.98 12.32
N ASN A 276 7.77 -45.01 13.25
CA ASN A 276 8.58 -44.97 14.48
C ASN A 276 10.11 -44.92 14.27
N LYS A 277 10.56 -44.69 13.04
CA LYS A 277 11.97 -44.46 12.72
C LYS A 277 12.23 -42.99 12.46
N VAL A 278 13.46 -42.57 12.78
CA VAL A 278 13.90 -41.19 12.62
C VAL A 278 15.06 -41.15 11.62
N TYR A 279 14.94 -40.28 10.65
CA TYR A 279 15.95 -40.06 9.62
C TYR A 279 16.34 -38.57 9.64
N GLN A 280 17.58 -38.27 9.29
CA GLN A 280 18.06 -36.88 9.28
C GLN A 280 18.90 -36.60 8.04
N GLN A 281 18.87 -35.33 7.63
CA GLN A 281 19.64 -34.78 6.52
C GLN A 281 19.99 -33.34 6.80
N ASP A 282 21.24 -32.95 6.56
CA ASP A 282 21.66 -31.57 6.60
C ASP A 282 21.24 -30.84 5.30
N LEU A 283 20.85 -29.57 5.43
CA LEU A 283 20.38 -28.72 4.35
C LEU A 283 21.03 -27.33 4.47
N THR A 284 21.58 -26.84 3.35
CA THR A 284 21.96 -25.43 3.20
C THR A 284 20.98 -24.75 2.25
N VAL A 285 20.32 -23.69 2.72
CA VAL A 285 19.36 -22.89 1.94
C VAL A 285 20.09 -21.72 1.30
N ILE A 286 20.02 -21.65 -0.03
CA ILE A 286 20.56 -20.56 -0.85
C ILE A 286 19.40 -19.67 -1.30
N PRO A 287 19.45 -18.33 -1.10
CA PRO A 287 18.37 -17.42 -1.46
C PRO A 287 17.97 -17.52 -2.94
N GLY A 288 16.67 -17.67 -3.18
CA GLY A 288 16.12 -17.76 -4.55
C GLY A 288 16.38 -19.05 -5.28
N VAL A 289 16.97 -20.04 -4.64
CA VAL A 289 17.19 -21.38 -5.20
C VAL A 289 16.20 -22.35 -4.55
N ASP A 290 15.01 -22.42 -5.12
CA ASP A 290 14.01 -23.40 -4.70
C ASP A 290 14.51 -24.82 -5.04
N GLY A 291 14.20 -25.79 -4.17
CA GLY A 291 14.74 -27.13 -4.33
C GLY A 291 13.90 -28.24 -3.70
N GLU A 292 14.29 -29.46 -4.04
CA GLU A 292 13.79 -30.69 -3.43
C GLU A 292 14.92 -31.37 -2.66
N ILE A 293 14.62 -31.82 -1.44
CA ILE A 293 15.54 -32.59 -0.61
C ILE A 293 15.00 -34.01 -0.42
N GLU A 294 15.77 -34.99 -0.87
CA GLU A 294 15.51 -36.40 -0.61
C GLU A 294 16.23 -36.86 0.66
N VAL A 295 15.47 -37.17 1.69
CA VAL A 295 15.98 -37.84 2.90
C VAL A 295 15.90 -39.36 2.68
N LEU A 296 16.98 -40.07 2.93
CA LEU A 296 17.03 -41.53 2.74
C LEU A 296 16.59 -42.29 3.98
N ALA A 297 15.61 -43.17 3.83
CA ALA A 297 15.09 -44.06 4.87
C ALA A 297 16.01 -45.31 5.03
N ARG A 298 17.22 -45.09 5.59
CA ARG A 298 18.19 -46.16 5.85
C ARG A 298 19.00 -45.91 7.14
#